data_78f5615d3cb8ea9faf259973ca0ae185
#
_entry.id   78f5615d3cb8ea9faf259973ca0ae185
#
_cell.length_a   1.000
_cell.length_b   1.000
_cell.length_c   1.000
_cell.angle_alpha   90.00
_cell.angle_beta   90.00
_cell.angle_gamma   90.00
#
_symmetry.space_group_name_H-M   'P 1'
#
loop_
_entity.id
_entity.type
_entity.pdbx_description
1 polymer ?
#
loop_
_entity_poly.entity_id
_entity_poly.type
_entity_poly.pdbx_seq_one_letter_code
_entity_poly.pdbx_strand_id
1 'polypeptide(L)'
;MSQGAGAEKRTRFKSGNRNVFFILIGFIAVITVVQMLFIRPGSFPTMISPSNLMNILIQVSATGIMAMGMTMVMIAGGIDLSVGMLTSFVALYTAKSFIDWNYPLAVAIIAAILLAVLFESAMGWIISRLKVEPFIITLGGMTCFRGVALLIVNSQEVSMQGALNGLKNSIIPPVKDPAGLIINVPPYIFVFIAITVIVWWVLKYTKYGRRIYAVGANPQAAYLAGINVKNVILSTYALNGLIVGIGAICLLARVNTAIISTGQNREIDVIAAAVIGGIAMSGGKGNAWGVFLGAILMGAIENGMNILRLKAEWQFVAKGLIIIGAVVAAAVAANLQNRRQLMAQQTKTKQEGAGDAQVDH
;
A
#
# COMPACT_ATOMS: atom_id res chain seq x y z
N MET A 1 14.40 -30.01 -20.10
CA MET A 1 14.16 -28.62 -20.53
C MET A 1 13.33 -27.74 -19.52
N SER A 2 13.13 -28.15 -18.24
CA SER A 2 12.31 -27.40 -17.26
C SER A 2 13.10 -26.52 -16.29
N GLN A 3 14.40 -26.59 -16.22
CA GLN A 3 15.22 -25.82 -15.26
C GLN A 3 15.50 -24.35 -15.67
N GLY A 4 15.45 -24.01 -16.96
CA GLY A 4 15.71 -22.64 -17.44
C GLY A 4 14.60 -21.64 -17.15
N ALA A 5 13.33 -22.06 -17.22
CA ALA A 5 12.18 -21.19 -17.00
C ALA A 5 11.99 -20.75 -15.53
N GLY A 6 12.46 -21.58 -14.58
CA GLY A 6 12.40 -21.28 -13.15
C GLY A 6 13.46 -20.26 -12.71
N ALA A 7 14.64 -20.30 -13.31
CA ALA A 7 15.74 -19.38 -13.00
C ALA A 7 15.47 -17.97 -13.57
N GLU A 8 14.92 -17.89 -14.78
CA GLU A 8 14.56 -16.61 -15.41
C GLU A 8 13.41 -15.88 -14.69
N LYS A 9 12.42 -16.61 -14.15
CA LYS A 9 11.38 -16.05 -13.29
C LYS A 9 11.93 -15.53 -11.96
N ARG A 10 12.91 -16.22 -11.34
CA ARG A 10 13.54 -15.79 -10.07
C ARG A 10 14.38 -14.52 -10.21
N THR A 11 15.08 -14.35 -11.32
CA THR A 11 15.90 -13.16 -11.57
C THR A 11 15.05 -11.92 -11.89
N ARG A 12 13.92 -12.07 -12.59
CA ARG A 12 13.00 -10.95 -12.90
C ARG A 12 12.27 -10.40 -11.68
N PHE A 13 11.90 -11.26 -10.73
CA PHE A 13 11.20 -10.82 -9.49
C PHE A 13 12.12 -10.00 -8.56
N LYS A 14 13.44 -10.24 -8.59
CA LYS A 14 14.45 -9.42 -7.89
C LYS A 14 14.71 -8.07 -8.57
N SER A 15 14.42 -7.92 -9.85
CA SER A 15 14.71 -6.72 -10.63
C SER A 15 13.78 -5.54 -10.26
N GLY A 16 12.47 -5.77 -10.04
CA GLY A 16 11.52 -4.71 -9.73
C GLY A 16 11.82 -3.97 -8.42
N ASN A 17 12.02 -4.72 -7.35
CA ASN A 17 12.35 -4.15 -6.04
C ASN A 17 13.68 -3.39 -6.05
N ARG A 18 14.64 -3.86 -6.83
CA ARG A 18 15.94 -3.22 -7.00
C ARG A 18 15.81 -1.85 -7.67
N ASN A 19 14.95 -1.71 -8.65
CA ASN A 19 14.74 -0.44 -9.34
C ASN A 19 14.08 0.59 -8.41
N VAL A 20 13.07 0.22 -7.63
CA VAL A 20 12.44 1.11 -6.64
C VAL A 20 13.46 1.56 -5.59
N PHE A 21 14.31 0.65 -5.13
CA PHE A 21 15.38 0.96 -4.18
C PHE A 21 16.39 1.97 -4.75
N PHE A 22 16.83 1.81 -5.99
CA PHE A 22 17.74 2.77 -6.63
C PHE A 22 17.08 4.12 -6.87
N ILE A 23 15.79 4.16 -7.23
CA ILE A 23 15.02 5.40 -7.38
C ILE A 23 14.95 6.12 -6.02
N LEU A 24 14.69 5.41 -4.93
CA LEU A 24 14.65 5.96 -3.58
C LEU A 24 16.00 6.59 -3.19
N ILE A 25 17.10 5.85 -3.39
CA ILE A 25 18.46 6.37 -3.09
C ILE A 25 18.77 7.60 -3.95
N GLY A 26 18.49 7.54 -5.25
CA GLY A 26 18.70 8.66 -6.17
C GLY A 26 17.90 9.89 -5.75
N PHE A 27 16.64 9.72 -5.38
CA PHE A 27 15.80 10.82 -4.89
C PHE A 27 16.36 11.44 -3.59
N ILE A 28 16.72 10.62 -2.60
CA ILE A 28 17.33 11.09 -1.35
C ILE A 28 18.62 11.86 -1.64
N ALA A 29 19.47 11.34 -2.53
CA ALA A 29 20.72 12.00 -2.92
C ALA A 29 20.47 13.38 -3.56
N VAL A 30 19.53 13.46 -4.50
CA VAL A 30 19.18 14.73 -5.17
C VAL A 30 18.68 15.77 -4.16
N ILE A 31 17.73 15.41 -3.28
CA ILE A 31 17.21 16.33 -2.27
C ILE A 31 18.32 16.75 -1.30
N THR A 32 19.20 15.83 -0.90
CA THR A 32 20.35 16.14 -0.03
C THR A 32 21.26 17.18 -0.68
N VAL A 33 21.62 17.01 -1.96
CA VAL A 33 22.47 17.95 -2.70
C VAL A 33 21.78 19.32 -2.83
N VAL A 34 20.49 19.35 -3.20
CA VAL A 34 19.74 20.61 -3.29
C VAL A 34 19.67 21.31 -1.93
N GLN A 35 19.47 20.58 -0.86
CA GLN A 35 19.46 21.13 0.49
C GLN A 35 20.80 21.73 0.88
N MET A 36 21.91 21.04 0.59
CA MET A 36 23.29 21.51 0.90
C MET A 36 23.67 22.76 0.12
N LEU A 37 23.25 22.85 -1.15
CA LEU A 37 23.65 23.95 -2.02
C LEU A 37 22.76 25.19 -1.87
N PHE A 38 21.44 25.03 -1.69
CA PHE A 38 20.48 26.13 -1.83
C PHE A 38 19.70 26.46 -0.56
N ILE A 39 19.54 25.53 0.39
CA ILE A 39 18.62 25.74 1.52
C ILE A 39 19.38 26.01 2.81
N ARG A 40 20.38 25.20 3.12
CA ARG A 40 21.20 25.30 4.34
C ARG A 40 22.68 24.98 4.03
N PRO A 41 23.40 25.88 3.36
CA PRO A 41 24.83 25.68 3.10
C PRO A 41 25.61 25.55 4.40
N GLY A 42 26.53 24.58 4.47
CA GLY A 42 27.42 24.38 5.62
C GLY A 42 26.82 23.69 6.85
N SER A 43 25.53 23.31 6.82
CA SER A 43 24.92 22.52 7.91
C SER A 43 24.75 21.05 7.53
N PHE A 44 24.63 20.16 8.53
CA PHE A 44 24.36 18.75 8.28
C PHE A 44 23.03 18.58 7.53
N PRO A 45 22.98 17.82 6.43
CA PRO A 45 21.78 17.68 5.60
C PRO A 45 20.66 16.98 6.39
N THR A 46 19.54 17.68 6.55
CA THR A 46 18.38 17.13 7.29
C THR A 46 17.84 15.88 6.62
N MET A 47 17.86 15.81 5.27
CA MET A 47 17.28 14.68 4.52
C MET A 47 17.87 13.32 4.93
N ILE A 48 19.15 13.25 5.18
CA ILE A 48 19.87 12.02 5.59
C ILE A 48 20.07 11.88 7.09
N SER A 49 19.56 12.82 7.90
CA SER A 49 19.67 12.70 9.36
C SER A 49 18.88 11.50 9.89
N PRO A 50 19.39 10.77 10.90
CA PRO A 50 18.70 9.64 11.50
C PRO A 50 17.29 9.96 11.97
N SER A 51 17.08 11.15 12.57
CA SER A 51 15.76 11.61 12.99
C SER A 51 14.81 11.80 11.81
N ASN A 52 15.28 12.33 10.67
CA ASN A 52 14.43 12.52 9.49
C ASN A 52 14.11 11.20 8.78
N LEU A 53 15.09 10.29 8.70
CA LEU A 53 14.81 8.94 8.17
C LEU A 53 13.75 8.23 9.03
N MET A 54 13.81 8.39 10.36
CA MET A 54 12.78 7.87 11.26
C MET A 54 11.45 8.60 11.06
N ASN A 55 11.45 9.91 10.85
CA ASN A 55 10.25 10.68 10.55
C ASN A 55 9.57 10.22 9.24
N ILE A 56 10.33 9.85 8.21
CA ILE A 56 9.78 9.24 7.00
C ILE A 56 9.06 7.94 7.36
N LEU A 57 9.66 7.04 8.15
CA LEU A 57 9.03 5.80 8.59
C LEU A 57 7.78 6.05 9.42
N ILE A 58 7.81 7.01 10.33
CA ILE A 58 6.65 7.47 11.12
C ILE A 58 5.51 7.91 10.21
N GLN A 59 5.84 8.72 9.21
CA GLN A 59 4.88 9.33 8.29
C GLN A 59 4.17 8.28 7.42
N VAL A 60 4.94 7.29 6.94
CA VAL A 60 4.40 6.27 6.03
C VAL A 60 3.82 5.05 6.73
N SER A 61 4.03 4.86 8.03
CA SER A 61 3.64 3.63 8.73
C SER A 61 2.15 3.31 8.54
N ALA A 62 1.27 4.27 8.77
CA ALA A 62 -0.17 4.05 8.64
C ALA A 62 -0.57 3.75 7.17
N THR A 63 -0.12 4.58 6.23
CA THR A 63 -0.37 4.39 4.79
C THR A 63 0.25 3.09 4.29
N GLY A 64 1.45 2.76 4.75
CA GLY A 64 2.13 1.51 4.42
C GLY A 64 1.40 0.28 4.95
N ILE A 65 0.86 0.31 6.17
CA ILE A 65 0.00 -0.76 6.70
C ILE A 65 -1.21 -0.95 5.77
N MET A 66 -1.94 0.11 5.45
CA MET A 66 -3.10 0.05 4.55
C MET A 66 -2.71 -0.48 3.16
N ALA A 67 -1.54 -0.09 2.64
CA ALA A 67 -1.04 -0.56 1.36
C ALA A 67 -0.74 -2.07 1.36
N MET A 68 -0.44 -2.68 2.51
CA MET A 68 -0.32 -4.14 2.61
C MET A 68 -1.66 -4.84 2.42
N GLY A 69 -2.77 -4.28 2.94
CA GLY A 69 -4.12 -4.79 2.67
C GLY A 69 -4.47 -4.65 1.19
N MET A 70 -4.31 -3.44 0.64
CA MET A 70 -4.51 -3.15 -0.78
C MET A 70 -3.68 -4.08 -1.70
N THR A 71 -2.47 -4.46 -1.29
CA THR A 71 -1.62 -5.40 -2.02
C THR A 71 -2.33 -6.72 -2.33
N MET A 72 -3.04 -7.28 -1.36
CA MET A 72 -3.77 -8.54 -1.56
C MET A 72 -4.97 -8.36 -2.47
N VAL A 73 -5.71 -7.26 -2.31
CA VAL A 73 -6.86 -6.91 -3.18
C VAL A 73 -6.39 -6.71 -4.62
N MET A 74 -5.34 -5.92 -4.84
CA MET A 74 -4.81 -5.64 -6.18
C MET A 74 -4.20 -6.89 -6.85
N ILE A 75 -3.49 -7.74 -6.11
CA ILE A 75 -2.98 -9.01 -6.67
C ILE A 75 -4.15 -9.93 -7.06
N ALA A 76 -5.27 -9.90 -6.33
CA ALA A 76 -6.49 -10.64 -6.71
C ALA A 76 -7.23 -10.04 -7.91
N GLY A 77 -6.82 -8.87 -8.42
CA GLY A 77 -7.42 -8.17 -9.56
C GLY A 77 -8.49 -7.15 -9.18
N GLY A 78 -8.61 -6.79 -7.89
CA GLY A 78 -9.51 -5.74 -7.40
C GLY A 78 -8.80 -4.42 -7.15
N ILE A 79 -9.58 -3.37 -6.92
CA ILE A 79 -9.12 -2.06 -6.42
C ILE A 79 -10.12 -1.63 -5.35
N ASP A 80 -9.63 -1.08 -4.26
CA ASP A 80 -10.47 -0.57 -3.18
C ASP A 80 -10.26 0.93 -2.98
N LEU A 81 -11.25 1.71 -3.37
CA LEU A 81 -11.26 3.16 -3.20
C LEU A 81 -11.82 3.59 -1.84
N SER A 82 -12.39 2.67 -1.07
CA SER A 82 -13.02 3.00 0.22
C SER A 82 -12.03 3.19 1.36
N VAL A 83 -10.79 2.69 1.22
CA VAL A 83 -9.73 2.66 2.25
C VAL A 83 -9.59 3.99 3.00
N GLY A 84 -9.62 5.11 2.27
CA GLY A 84 -9.49 6.44 2.88
C GLY A 84 -10.63 6.76 3.84
N MET A 85 -11.88 6.68 3.37
CA MET A 85 -13.05 6.99 4.19
C MET A 85 -13.33 5.91 5.24
N LEU A 86 -13.01 4.65 4.99
CA LEU A 86 -13.00 3.60 6.00
C LEU A 86 -12.03 3.93 7.14
N THR A 87 -10.85 4.48 6.82
CA THR A 87 -9.89 4.96 7.83
C THR A 87 -10.49 6.07 8.70
N SER A 88 -11.15 7.05 8.08
CA SER A 88 -11.86 8.11 8.84
C SER A 88 -12.96 7.53 9.71
N PHE A 89 -13.78 6.61 9.18
CA PHE A 89 -14.83 5.94 9.92
C PHE A 89 -14.28 5.21 11.15
N VAL A 90 -13.24 4.37 10.98
CA VAL A 90 -12.61 3.62 12.09
C VAL A 90 -12.06 4.57 13.14
N ALA A 91 -11.37 5.64 12.74
CA ALA A 91 -10.81 6.62 13.66
C ALA A 91 -11.92 7.35 14.44
N LEU A 92 -12.96 7.85 13.76
CA LEU A 92 -14.07 8.57 14.38
C LEU A 92 -14.92 7.67 15.27
N TYR A 93 -15.24 6.44 14.83
CA TYR A 93 -15.96 5.48 15.66
C TYR A 93 -15.17 5.13 16.92
N THR A 94 -13.88 4.88 16.81
CA THR A 94 -13.02 4.59 17.98
C THR A 94 -13.01 5.76 18.95
N ALA A 95 -12.80 6.99 18.46
CA ALA A 95 -12.75 8.16 19.31
C ALA A 95 -14.10 8.44 19.98
N LYS A 96 -15.20 8.39 19.23
CA LYS A 96 -16.57 8.61 19.74
C LYS A 96 -16.98 7.58 20.77
N SER A 97 -16.73 6.29 20.49
CA SER A 97 -17.10 5.20 21.40
C SER A 97 -16.29 5.24 22.70
N PHE A 98 -15.03 5.66 22.64
CA PHE A 98 -14.19 5.80 23.83
C PHE A 98 -14.54 7.05 24.65
N ILE A 99 -14.63 8.23 24.00
CA ILE A 99 -14.77 9.52 24.69
C ILE A 99 -16.21 9.78 25.12
N ASP A 100 -17.19 9.62 24.20
CA ASP A 100 -18.57 10.04 24.47
C ASP A 100 -19.44 8.88 24.98
N TRP A 101 -19.21 7.65 24.48
CA TRP A 101 -19.98 6.49 24.93
C TRP A 101 -19.32 5.75 26.11
N ASN A 102 -18.14 6.23 26.56
CA ASN A 102 -17.40 5.68 27.71
C ASN A 102 -17.09 4.18 27.61
N TYR A 103 -16.88 3.65 26.39
CA TYR A 103 -16.45 2.27 26.25
C TYR A 103 -14.96 2.12 26.62
N PRO A 104 -14.55 0.99 27.20
CA PRO A 104 -13.13 0.70 27.38
C PRO A 104 -12.38 0.84 26.05
N LEU A 105 -11.19 1.44 26.07
CA LEU A 105 -10.41 1.72 24.84
C LEU A 105 -10.19 0.48 23.98
N ALA A 106 -9.88 -0.67 24.61
CA ALA A 106 -9.70 -1.93 23.88
C ALA A 106 -10.98 -2.37 23.16
N VAL A 107 -12.16 -2.20 23.80
CA VAL A 107 -13.46 -2.52 23.20
C VAL A 107 -13.75 -1.60 22.02
N ALA A 108 -13.52 -0.30 22.18
CA ALA A 108 -13.68 0.69 21.11
C ALA A 108 -12.83 0.36 19.88
N ILE A 109 -11.54 0.02 20.08
CA ILE A 109 -10.61 -0.37 19.01
C ILE A 109 -11.06 -1.67 18.33
N ILE A 110 -11.34 -2.71 19.10
CA ILE A 110 -11.74 -4.03 18.55
C ILE A 110 -13.05 -3.90 17.77
N ALA A 111 -14.05 -3.19 18.32
CA ALA A 111 -15.33 -2.98 17.64
C ALA A 111 -15.16 -2.22 16.32
N ALA A 112 -14.35 -1.16 16.28
CA ALA A 112 -14.07 -0.40 15.07
C ALA A 112 -13.39 -1.26 13.98
N ILE A 113 -12.42 -2.09 14.36
CA ILE A 113 -11.74 -3.00 13.42
C ILE A 113 -12.70 -4.07 12.92
N LEU A 114 -13.53 -4.65 13.79
CA LEU A 114 -14.53 -5.66 13.39
C LEU A 114 -15.57 -5.06 12.43
N LEU A 115 -16.00 -3.83 12.64
CA LEU A 115 -16.88 -3.11 11.71
C LEU A 115 -16.19 -2.89 10.35
N ALA A 116 -14.90 -2.54 10.34
CA ALA A 116 -14.15 -2.42 9.10
C ALA A 116 -14.08 -3.76 8.34
N VAL A 117 -13.81 -4.88 9.04
CA VAL A 117 -13.83 -6.23 8.46
C VAL A 117 -15.21 -6.57 7.92
N LEU A 118 -16.28 -6.26 8.66
CA LEU A 118 -17.66 -6.54 8.26
C LEU A 118 -18.03 -5.79 6.98
N PHE A 119 -17.76 -4.49 6.92
CA PHE A 119 -18.08 -3.66 5.76
C PHE A 119 -17.28 -4.06 4.52
N GLU A 120 -15.98 -4.30 4.67
CA GLU A 120 -15.14 -4.79 3.59
C GLU A 120 -15.57 -6.18 3.12
N SER A 121 -15.94 -7.06 4.05
CA SER A 121 -16.48 -8.38 3.71
C SER A 121 -17.79 -8.26 2.92
N ALA A 122 -18.66 -7.33 3.29
CA ALA A 122 -19.91 -7.09 2.56
C ALA A 122 -19.64 -6.61 1.13
N MET A 123 -18.72 -5.66 0.93
CA MET A 123 -18.29 -5.21 -0.40
C MET A 123 -17.66 -6.36 -1.19
N GLY A 124 -16.74 -7.11 -0.59
CA GLY A 124 -16.10 -8.28 -1.20
C GLY A 124 -17.12 -9.38 -1.56
N TRP A 125 -18.17 -9.55 -0.77
CA TRP A 125 -19.28 -10.47 -1.09
C TRP A 125 -20.06 -10.00 -2.33
N ILE A 126 -20.44 -8.73 -2.38
CA ILE A 126 -21.14 -8.14 -3.54
C ILE A 126 -20.28 -8.33 -4.80
N ILE A 127 -19.03 -7.89 -4.78
CA ILE A 127 -18.08 -7.98 -5.90
C ILE A 127 -17.95 -9.43 -6.39
N SER A 128 -17.71 -10.36 -5.46
CA SER A 128 -17.42 -11.76 -5.80
C SER A 128 -18.64 -12.55 -6.26
N ARG A 129 -19.84 -12.23 -5.76
CA ARG A 129 -21.07 -13.00 -6.06
C ARG A 129 -21.83 -12.42 -7.23
N LEU A 130 -21.95 -11.09 -7.33
CA LEU A 130 -22.68 -10.40 -8.37
C LEU A 130 -21.82 -10.07 -9.59
N LYS A 131 -20.50 -10.28 -9.52
CA LYS A 131 -19.53 -9.99 -10.59
C LYS A 131 -19.58 -8.52 -11.05
N VAL A 132 -19.81 -7.61 -10.11
CA VAL A 132 -19.76 -6.17 -10.35
C VAL A 132 -18.31 -5.70 -10.30
N GLU A 133 -17.99 -4.66 -11.08
CA GLU A 133 -16.66 -4.07 -11.09
C GLU A 133 -16.27 -3.55 -9.70
N PRO A 134 -15.11 -3.94 -9.16
CA PRO A 134 -14.68 -3.58 -7.81
C PRO A 134 -14.71 -2.10 -7.53
N PHE A 135 -14.25 -1.27 -8.48
CA PHE A 135 -14.12 0.17 -8.25
C PHE A 135 -15.49 0.85 -8.01
N ILE A 136 -16.57 0.35 -8.63
CA ILE A 136 -17.92 0.91 -8.48
C ILE A 136 -18.42 0.68 -7.05
N ILE A 137 -18.27 -0.55 -6.56
CA ILE A 137 -18.72 -0.93 -5.21
C ILE A 137 -17.92 -0.20 -4.13
N THR A 138 -16.59 -0.11 -4.29
CA THR A 138 -15.74 0.55 -3.30
C THR A 138 -15.88 2.07 -3.33
N LEU A 139 -16.16 2.68 -4.49
CA LEU A 139 -16.51 4.10 -4.60
C LEU A 139 -17.85 4.40 -3.88
N GLY A 140 -18.85 3.52 -4.07
CA GLY A 140 -20.10 3.58 -3.31
C GLY A 140 -19.85 3.43 -1.80
N GLY A 141 -19.03 2.45 -1.40
CA GLY A 141 -18.59 2.23 -0.02
C GLY A 141 -17.89 3.46 0.58
N MET A 142 -16.97 4.08 -0.16
CA MET A 142 -16.31 5.32 0.24
C MET A 142 -17.31 6.41 0.61
N THR A 143 -18.35 6.60 -0.21
CA THR A 143 -19.38 7.61 0.03
C THR A 143 -20.25 7.25 1.25
N CYS A 144 -20.61 5.97 1.40
CA CYS A 144 -21.34 5.47 2.57
C CYS A 144 -20.55 5.66 3.86
N PHE A 145 -19.26 5.29 3.89
CA PHE A 145 -18.41 5.46 5.09
C PHE A 145 -18.28 6.92 5.49
N ARG A 146 -18.13 7.82 4.50
CA ARG A 146 -18.12 9.26 4.76
C ARG A 146 -19.43 9.72 5.43
N GLY A 147 -20.58 9.30 4.89
CA GLY A 147 -21.88 9.66 5.44
C GLY A 147 -22.09 9.13 6.86
N VAL A 148 -21.80 7.84 7.08
CA VAL A 148 -21.95 7.21 8.40
C VAL A 148 -20.98 7.83 9.41
N ALA A 149 -19.75 8.12 9.04
CA ALA A 149 -18.77 8.78 9.91
C ALA A 149 -19.26 10.16 10.35
N LEU A 150 -19.80 10.97 9.43
CA LEU A 150 -20.36 12.29 9.74
C LEU A 150 -21.57 12.21 10.68
N LEU A 151 -22.46 11.22 10.48
CA LEU A 151 -23.63 11.00 11.35
C LEU A 151 -23.23 10.62 12.77
N ILE A 152 -22.21 9.76 12.95
CA ILE A 152 -21.74 9.33 14.27
C ILE A 152 -21.23 10.49 15.12
N VAL A 153 -20.52 11.44 14.51
CA VAL A 153 -19.85 12.54 15.25
C VAL A 153 -20.55 13.90 15.09
N ASN A 154 -21.72 13.96 14.45
CA ASN A 154 -22.39 15.23 14.13
C ASN A 154 -21.46 16.23 13.45
N SER A 155 -20.60 15.76 12.55
CA SER A 155 -19.59 16.56 11.82
C SER A 155 -18.53 17.24 12.70
N GLN A 156 -18.39 16.85 13.98
CA GLN A 156 -17.40 17.39 14.89
C GLN A 156 -16.11 16.56 14.90
N GLU A 157 -15.03 17.16 15.35
CA GLU A 157 -13.80 16.44 15.66
C GLU A 157 -13.82 15.86 17.07
N VAL A 158 -13.15 14.73 17.27
CA VAL A 158 -13.07 14.07 18.58
C VAL A 158 -11.61 13.83 18.95
N SER A 159 -11.14 14.48 20.01
CA SER A 159 -9.78 14.27 20.52
C SER A 159 -9.69 13.01 21.37
N MET A 160 -8.61 12.23 21.19
CA MET A 160 -8.30 11.05 22.02
C MET A 160 -7.72 11.40 23.39
N GLN A 161 -7.45 12.66 23.68
CA GLN A 161 -6.90 13.13 24.96
C GLN A 161 -5.67 12.34 25.43
N GLY A 162 -4.86 11.83 24.48
CA GLY A 162 -3.66 11.06 24.79
C GLY A 162 -3.88 9.59 25.13
N ALA A 163 -5.10 9.06 25.01
CA ALA A 163 -5.41 7.66 25.32
C ALA A 163 -4.54 6.65 24.53
N LEU A 164 -4.05 7.05 23.35
CA LEU A 164 -3.18 6.22 22.50
C LEU A 164 -1.68 6.56 22.64
N ASN A 165 -1.27 7.28 23.70
CA ASN A 165 0.13 7.63 23.92
C ASN A 165 1.08 6.42 23.99
N GLY A 166 0.60 5.26 24.43
CA GLY A 166 1.35 4.02 24.39
C GLY A 166 1.78 3.56 22.99
N LEU A 167 1.01 3.93 21.95
CA LEU A 167 1.37 3.68 20.55
C LEU A 167 2.15 4.85 19.92
N LYS A 168 1.98 6.08 20.44
CA LYS A 168 2.54 7.30 19.87
C LYS A 168 3.95 7.61 20.40
N ASN A 169 4.18 7.41 21.70
CA ASN A 169 5.42 7.82 22.34
C ASN A 169 6.58 6.96 21.92
N SER A 170 7.78 7.55 21.90
CA SER A 170 9.02 6.83 21.60
C SER A 170 9.28 5.74 22.63
N ILE A 171 9.67 4.56 22.16
CA ILE A 171 10.12 3.45 23.02
C ILE A 171 11.58 3.59 23.45
N ILE A 172 12.33 4.50 22.81
CA ILE A 172 13.72 4.81 23.17
C ILE A 172 13.79 6.15 23.90
N PRO A 173 14.78 6.32 24.80
CA PRO A 173 15.06 7.63 25.42
C PRO A 173 15.33 8.69 24.34
N PRO A 174 15.11 9.98 24.64
CA PRO A 174 15.40 11.07 23.72
C PRO A 174 16.92 11.17 23.44
N VAL A 175 17.31 10.76 22.23
CA VAL A 175 18.70 10.85 21.72
C VAL A 175 18.72 11.90 20.62
N LYS A 176 19.70 12.82 20.66
CA LYS A 176 19.91 13.79 19.58
C LYS A 176 20.79 13.20 18.50
N ASP A 177 20.44 13.48 17.27
CA ASP A 177 21.22 13.12 16.09
C ASP A 177 22.30 14.18 15.77
N PRO A 178 23.17 13.96 14.76
CA PRO A 178 24.17 14.94 14.33
C PRO A 178 23.60 16.27 13.85
N ALA A 179 22.30 16.32 13.46
CA ALA A 179 21.61 17.55 13.11
C ALA A 179 20.99 18.26 14.34
N GLY A 180 21.18 17.73 15.56
CA GLY A 180 20.64 18.25 16.81
C GLY A 180 19.16 17.94 17.04
N LEU A 181 18.55 17.08 16.22
CA LEU A 181 17.15 16.70 16.28
C LEU A 181 16.95 15.44 17.15
N ILE A 182 15.80 15.34 17.81
CA ILE A 182 15.47 14.16 18.64
C ILE A 182 14.98 13.02 17.74
N ILE A 183 15.57 11.84 17.92
CA ILE A 183 15.11 10.60 17.27
C ILE A 183 13.89 10.10 18.03
N ASN A 184 12.77 9.97 17.33
CA ASN A 184 11.52 9.40 17.86
C ASN A 184 11.24 8.05 17.21
N VAL A 185 10.97 7.00 18.01
CA VAL A 185 10.71 5.64 17.51
C VAL A 185 9.40 5.12 18.14
N PRO A 186 8.24 5.49 17.60
CA PRO A 186 6.97 5.03 18.13
C PRO A 186 6.69 3.55 17.78
N PRO A 187 5.95 2.81 18.62
CA PRO A 187 5.64 1.39 18.44
C PRO A 187 4.96 1.06 17.10
N TYR A 188 4.14 1.94 16.55
CA TYR A 188 3.42 1.65 15.31
C TYR A 188 4.33 1.46 14.06
N ILE A 189 5.61 1.87 14.12
CA ILE A 189 6.59 1.51 13.07
C ILE A 189 6.79 0.00 13.04
N PHE A 190 6.89 -0.64 14.21
CA PHE A 190 7.04 -2.08 14.31
C PHE A 190 5.78 -2.82 13.85
N VAL A 191 4.59 -2.21 14.07
CA VAL A 191 3.34 -2.73 13.51
C VAL A 191 3.40 -2.74 11.98
N PHE A 192 3.89 -1.66 11.35
CA PHE A 192 4.07 -1.61 9.90
C PHE A 192 5.02 -2.71 9.39
N ILE A 193 6.17 -2.87 10.04
CA ILE A 193 7.14 -3.92 9.68
C ILE A 193 6.52 -5.31 9.87
N ALA A 194 5.86 -5.56 10.99
CA ALA A 194 5.24 -6.84 11.29
C ALA A 194 4.15 -7.21 10.27
N ILE A 195 3.24 -6.28 9.94
CA ILE A 195 2.21 -6.49 8.91
C ILE A 195 2.86 -6.75 7.53
N THR A 196 3.91 -6.02 7.19
CA THR A 196 4.66 -6.27 5.94
C THR A 196 5.22 -7.69 5.89
N VAL A 197 5.85 -8.15 6.98
CA VAL A 197 6.42 -9.50 7.07
C VAL A 197 5.31 -10.56 7.01
N ILE A 198 4.19 -10.34 7.70
CA ILE A 198 3.04 -11.26 7.68
C ILE A 198 2.46 -11.37 6.27
N VAL A 199 2.17 -10.25 5.61
CA VAL A 199 1.61 -10.25 4.25
C VAL A 199 2.60 -10.87 3.26
N TRP A 200 3.89 -10.54 3.35
CA TRP A 200 4.93 -11.17 2.55
C TRP A 200 4.96 -12.69 2.76
N TRP A 201 4.93 -13.16 4.02
CA TRP A 201 4.93 -14.57 4.34
C TRP A 201 3.69 -15.28 3.79
N VAL A 202 2.50 -14.70 3.99
CA VAL A 202 1.23 -15.21 3.47
C VAL A 202 1.28 -15.34 1.96
N LEU A 203 1.68 -14.29 1.25
CA LEU A 203 1.72 -14.28 -0.22
C LEU A 203 2.75 -15.25 -0.79
N LYS A 204 3.91 -15.42 -0.14
CA LYS A 204 5.02 -16.21 -0.68
C LYS A 204 4.95 -17.70 -0.31
N TYR A 205 4.56 -18.02 0.92
CA TYR A 205 4.72 -19.36 1.46
C TYR A 205 3.41 -20.13 1.64
N THR A 206 2.24 -19.48 1.68
CA THR A 206 0.98 -20.16 1.96
C THR A 206 0.25 -20.64 0.69
N LYS A 207 -0.64 -21.63 0.86
CA LYS A 207 -1.60 -22.05 -0.18
C LYS A 207 -2.55 -20.91 -0.55
N TYR A 208 -2.91 -20.08 0.44
CA TYR A 208 -3.79 -18.94 0.25
C TYR A 208 -3.16 -17.88 -0.67
N GLY A 209 -1.90 -17.50 -0.44
CA GLY A 209 -1.18 -16.58 -1.32
C GLY A 209 -1.12 -17.07 -2.77
N ARG A 210 -0.84 -18.37 -2.98
CA ARG A 210 -0.87 -18.95 -4.35
C ARG A 210 -2.24 -18.84 -5.01
N ARG A 211 -3.33 -19.01 -4.25
CA ARG A 211 -4.71 -18.84 -4.77
C ARG A 211 -4.98 -17.39 -5.16
N ILE A 212 -4.51 -16.40 -4.37
CA ILE A 212 -4.64 -14.97 -4.68
C ILE A 212 -3.97 -14.67 -6.03
N TYR A 213 -2.72 -15.11 -6.24
CA TYR A 213 -2.02 -14.92 -7.51
C TYR A 213 -2.71 -15.62 -8.69
N ALA A 214 -3.20 -16.84 -8.48
CA ALA A 214 -3.90 -17.59 -9.52
C ALA A 214 -5.20 -16.89 -9.96
N VAL A 215 -6.01 -16.44 -8.98
CA VAL A 215 -7.26 -15.71 -9.24
C VAL A 215 -7.00 -14.41 -9.98
N GLY A 216 -6.01 -13.62 -9.56
CA GLY A 216 -5.70 -12.37 -10.22
C GLY A 216 -5.05 -12.53 -11.60
N ALA A 217 -4.35 -13.64 -11.84
CA ALA A 217 -3.74 -13.90 -13.16
C ALA A 217 -4.79 -14.31 -14.21
N ASN A 218 -5.70 -15.19 -13.85
CA ASN A 218 -6.84 -15.61 -14.68
C ASN A 218 -7.91 -16.27 -13.81
N PRO A 219 -8.99 -15.56 -13.47
CA PRO A 219 -10.06 -16.11 -12.62
C PRO A 219 -10.72 -17.36 -13.21
N GLN A 220 -10.84 -17.44 -14.53
CA GLN A 220 -11.50 -18.56 -15.19
C GLN A 220 -10.63 -19.82 -15.16
N ALA A 221 -9.32 -19.69 -15.43
CA ALA A 221 -8.39 -20.80 -15.31
C ALA A 221 -8.25 -21.26 -13.82
N ALA A 222 -8.26 -20.33 -12.87
CA ALA A 222 -8.25 -20.64 -11.44
C ALA A 222 -9.50 -21.45 -11.03
N TYR A 223 -10.68 -21.07 -11.53
CA TYR A 223 -11.94 -21.81 -11.28
C TYR A 223 -11.85 -23.23 -11.85
N LEU A 224 -11.40 -23.41 -13.10
CA LEU A 224 -11.24 -24.73 -13.72
C LEU A 224 -10.21 -25.61 -12.96
N ALA A 225 -9.24 -24.99 -12.32
CA ALA A 225 -8.28 -25.67 -11.42
C ALA A 225 -8.84 -25.98 -10.01
N GLY A 226 -10.16 -25.79 -9.78
CA GLY A 226 -10.83 -26.09 -8.51
C GLY A 226 -10.64 -25.01 -7.42
N ILE A 227 -10.16 -23.81 -7.76
CA ILE A 227 -10.03 -22.71 -6.80
C ILE A 227 -11.39 -22.00 -6.68
N ASN A 228 -11.88 -21.85 -5.44
CA ASN A 228 -13.08 -21.06 -5.19
C ASN A 228 -12.76 -19.55 -5.30
N VAL A 229 -12.88 -19.01 -6.52
CA VAL A 229 -12.56 -17.60 -6.83
C VAL A 229 -13.36 -16.64 -5.98
N LYS A 230 -14.65 -16.92 -5.75
CA LYS A 230 -15.55 -16.06 -4.97
C LYS A 230 -15.05 -15.88 -3.51
N ASN A 231 -14.67 -17.00 -2.88
CA ASN A 231 -14.18 -16.96 -1.49
C ASN A 231 -12.78 -16.34 -1.40
N VAL A 232 -11.95 -16.47 -2.41
CA VAL A 232 -10.63 -15.80 -2.45
C VAL A 232 -10.82 -14.29 -2.53
N ILE A 233 -11.67 -13.78 -3.42
CA ILE A 233 -11.96 -12.35 -3.53
C ILE A 233 -12.55 -11.82 -2.21
N LEU A 234 -13.60 -12.45 -1.69
CA LEU A 234 -14.23 -12.05 -0.42
C LEU A 234 -13.20 -11.96 0.71
N SER A 235 -12.35 -12.97 0.86
CA SER A 235 -11.35 -13.00 1.94
C SER A 235 -10.24 -11.95 1.76
N THR A 236 -9.89 -11.55 0.52
CA THR A 236 -8.93 -10.45 0.32
C THR A 236 -9.48 -9.11 0.80
N TYR A 237 -10.78 -8.84 0.56
CA TYR A 237 -11.44 -7.65 1.09
C TYR A 237 -11.59 -7.72 2.62
N ALA A 238 -11.99 -8.86 3.18
CA ALA A 238 -12.07 -9.03 4.64
C ALA A 238 -10.72 -8.75 5.34
N LEU A 239 -9.62 -9.29 4.79
CA LEU A 239 -8.27 -9.04 5.29
C LEU A 239 -7.83 -7.59 5.05
N ASN A 240 -8.26 -6.96 3.95
CA ASN A 240 -8.03 -5.53 3.72
C ASN A 240 -8.70 -4.72 4.83
N GLY A 241 -9.95 -5.00 5.18
CA GLY A 241 -10.66 -4.33 6.28
C GLY A 241 -9.93 -4.45 7.62
N LEU A 242 -9.40 -5.63 7.93
CA LEU A 242 -8.59 -5.85 9.13
C LEU A 242 -7.33 -4.97 9.14
N ILE A 243 -6.59 -4.99 8.04
CA ILE A 243 -5.31 -4.28 7.92
C ILE A 243 -5.53 -2.76 7.88
N VAL A 244 -6.55 -2.30 7.14
CA VAL A 244 -6.96 -0.88 7.13
C VAL A 244 -7.40 -0.42 8.51
N GLY A 245 -8.17 -1.24 9.23
CA GLY A 245 -8.57 -0.97 10.61
C GLY A 245 -7.36 -0.76 11.53
N ILE A 246 -6.36 -1.65 11.47
CA ILE A 246 -5.10 -1.50 12.23
C ILE A 246 -4.36 -0.22 11.82
N GLY A 247 -4.25 0.05 10.52
CA GLY A 247 -3.61 1.27 10.00
C GLY A 247 -4.32 2.54 10.47
N ALA A 248 -5.65 2.53 10.53
CA ALA A 248 -6.46 3.63 11.03
C ALA A 248 -6.20 3.95 12.52
N ILE A 249 -6.06 2.91 13.36
CA ILE A 249 -5.71 3.08 14.78
C ILE A 249 -4.29 3.64 14.94
N CYS A 250 -3.33 3.17 14.14
CA CYS A 250 -1.96 3.72 14.12
C CYS A 250 -1.95 5.20 13.70
N LEU A 251 -2.78 5.56 12.71
CA LEU A 251 -2.94 6.95 12.27
C LEU A 251 -3.58 7.81 13.36
N LEU A 252 -4.65 7.31 14.00
CA LEU A 252 -5.33 7.99 15.11
C LEU A 252 -4.38 8.20 16.29
N ALA A 253 -3.54 7.22 16.63
CA ALA A 253 -2.52 7.37 17.64
C ALA A 253 -1.52 8.49 17.31
N ARG A 254 -1.09 8.58 16.04
CA ARG A 254 -0.17 9.62 15.57
C ARG A 254 -0.78 11.01 15.66
N VAL A 255 -2.02 11.20 15.19
CA VAL A 255 -2.69 12.51 15.09
C VAL A 255 -3.34 12.92 16.41
N ASN A 256 -3.76 11.96 17.22
CA ASN A 256 -4.45 12.12 18.52
C ASN A 256 -5.83 12.78 18.42
N THR A 257 -6.32 13.04 17.22
CA THR A 257 -7.65 13.63 16.97
C THR A 257 -8.26 12.97 15.74
N ALA A 258 -9.49 12.53 15.84
CA ALA A 258 -10.25 11.97 14.72
C ALA A 258 -11.08 13.09 14.07
N ILE A 259 -10.88 13.28 12.78
CA ILE A 259 -11.65 14.20 11.94
C ILE A 259 -11.98 13.50 10.62
N ILE A 260 -13.04 13.95 9.95
CA ILE A 260 -13.45 13.32 8.68
C ILE A 260 -12.34 13.35 7.60
N SER A 261 -11.52 14.40 7.60
CA SER A 261 -10.41 14.53 6.66
C SER A 261 -9.19 13.66 7.00
N THR A 262 -9.16 12.95 8.13
CA THR A 262 -8.03 12.09 8.53
C THR A 262 -7.66 11.06 7.47
N GLY A 263 -8.66 10.46 6.83
CA GLY A 263 -8.48 9.47 5.78
C GLY A 263 -8.64 10.01 4.34
N GLN A 264 -8.98 11.28 4.17
CA GLN A 264 -9.26 11.86 2.85
C GLN A 264 -8.06 11.74 1.91
N ASN A 265 -8.29 11.25 0.68
CA ASN A 265 -7.28 11.00 -0.37
C ASN A 265 -6.22 9.94 0.00
N ARG A 266 -6.36 9.22 1.10
CA ARG A 266 -5.42 8.17 1.49
C ARG A 266 -5.46 6.96 0.57
N GLU A 267 -6.61 6.67 -0.03
CA GLU A 267 -6.74 5.64 -1.07
C GLU A 267 -5.76 5.88 -2.22
N ILE A 268 -5.54 7.14 -2.61
CA ILE A 268 -4.61 7.51 -3.67
C ILE A 268 -3.16 7.19 -3.24
N ASP A 269 -2.75 7.59 -2.03
CA ASP A 269 -1.40 7.32 -1.51
C ASP A 269 -1.15 5.80 -1.34
N VAL A 270 -2.18 5.05 -0.92
CA VAL A 270 -2.12 3.59 -0.74
C VAL A 270 -1.96 2.87 -2.09
N ILE A 271 -2.77 3.24 -3.09
CA ILE A 271 -2.67 2.70 -4.46
C ILE A 271 -1.34 3.08 -5.09
N ALA A 272 -0.89 4.33 -4.93
CA ALA A 272 0.39 4.79 -5.44
C ALA A 272 1.55 3.98 -4.86
N ALA A 273 1.58 3.75 -3.55
CA ALA A 273 2.59 2.92 -2.91
C ALA A 273 2.60 1.48 -3.46
N ALA A 274 1.41 0.90 -3.70
CA ALA A 274 1.28 -0.44 -4.27
C ALA A 274 1.76 -0.50 -5.73
N VAL A 275 1.36 0.44 -6.58
CA VAL A 275 1.73 0.49 -8.02
C VAL A 275 3.23 0.76 -8.18
N ILE A 276 3.76 1.77 -7.49
CA ILE A 276 5.21 2.07 -7.47
C ILE A 276 5.99 0.87 -6.93
N GLY A 277 5.44 0.18 -5.93
CA GLY A 277 5.97 -1.06 -5.38
C GLY A 277 5.94 -2.26 -6.34
N GLY A 278 5.37 -2.08 -7.55
CA GLY A 278 5.37 -3.08 -8.63
C GLY A 278 4.20 -4.06 -8.58
N ILE A 279 3.09 -3.70 -7.94
CA ILE A 279 1.84 -4.45 -8.07
C ILE A 279 1.24 -4.13 -9.44
N ALA A 280 0.91 -5.17 -10.20
CA ALA A 280 0.23 -5.00 -11.48
C ALA A 280 -1.25 -4.64 -11.26
N MET A 281 -1.73 -3.57 -11.89
CA MET A 281 -3.15 -3.19 -11.83
C MET A 281 -4.07 -4.24 -12.47
N SER A 282 -3.54 -5.06 -13.38
CA SER A 282 -4.26 -6.19 -13.99
C SER A 282 -4.34 -7.43 -13.09
N GLY A 283 -3.76 -7.39 -11.89
CA GLY A 283 -3.69 -8.53 -10.97
C GLY A 283 -2.60 -9.57 -11.29
N GLY A 284 -2.50 -10.57 -10.44
CA GLY A 284 -1.64 -11.75 -10.60
C GLY A 284 -0.14 -11.52 -10.44
N LYS A 285 0.33 -10.30 -10.19
CA LYS A 285 1.76 -9.96 -10.08
C LYS A 285 2.01 -8.90 -9.00
N GLY A 286 3.15 -9.03 -8.31
CA GLY A 286 3.60 -8.08 -7.29
C GLY A 286 4.14 -8.78 -6.04
N ASN A 287 4.61 -8.01 -5.05
CA ASN A 287 5.05 -8.53 -3.76
C ASN A 287 5.03 -7.46 -2.67
N ALA A 288 4.90 -7.88 -1.40
CA ALA A 288 4.79 -6.98 -0.26
C ALA A 288 6.06 -6.12 -0.02
N TRP A 289 7.26 -6.65 -0.24
CA TRP A 289 8.49 -5.88 -0.08
C TRP A 289 8.62 -4.74 -1.10
N GLY A 290 8.10 -4.94 -2.32
CA GLY A 290 8.01 -3.86 -3.29
C GLY A 290 7.12 -2.73 -2.79
N VAL A 291 5.94 -3.08 -2.24
CA VAL A 291 4.99 -2.10 -1.68
C VAL A 291 5.56 -1.40 -0.44
N PHE A 292 6.29 -2.11 0.42
CA PHE A 292 7.03 -1.52 1.53
C PHE A 292 7.99 -0.41 1.05
N LEU A 293 8.81 -0.71 0.04
CA LEU A 293 9.70 0.28 -0.56
C LEU A 293 8.94 1.40 -1.28
N GLY A 294 7.83 1.08 -1.95
CA GLY A 294 6.96 2.06 -2.60
C GLY A 294 6.36 3.05 -1.60
N ALA A 295 5.90 2.57 -0.44
CA ALA A 295 5.40 3.41 0.64
C ALA A 295 6.51 4.34 1.19
N ILE A 296 7.71 3.80 1.43
CA ILE A 296 8.86 4.61 1.89
C ILE A 296 9.23 5.67 0.85
N LEU A 297 9.22 5.33 -0.44
CA LEU A 297 9.51 6.27 -1.52
C LEU A 297 8.48 7.41 -1.56
N MET A 298 7.18 7.09 -1.44
CA MET A 298 6.14 8.12 -1.38
C MET A 298 6.33 9.06 -0.18
N GLY A 299 6.64 8.50 0.99
CA GLY A 299 6.93 9.30 2.17
C GLY A 299 8.22 10.12 2.07
N ALA A 300 9.25 9.58 1.44
CA ALA A 300 10.49 10.32 1.17
C ALA A 300 10.24 11.50 0.22
N ILE A 301 9.38 11.32 -0.79
CA ILE A 301 8.97 12.39 -1.70
C ILE A 301 8.21 13.49 -0.95
N GLU A 302 7.22 13.13 -0.14
CA GLU A 302 6.45 14.08 0.67
C GLU A 302 7.35 14.82 1.67
N ASN A 303 8.22 14.09 2.37
CA ASN A 303 9.19 14.66 3.30
C ASN A 303 10.20 15.59 2.58
N GLY A 304 10.71 15.18 1.42
CA GLY A 304 11.61 16.01 0.61
C GLY A 304 10.94 17.32 0.16
N MET A 305 9.68 17.28 -0.27
CA MET A 305 8.92 18.47 -0.61
C MET A 305 8.72 19.40 0.59
N ASN A 306 8.50 18.85 1.78
CA ASN A 306 8.43 19.61 3.02
C ASN A 306 9.78 20.28 3.38
N ILE A 307 10.90 19.57 3.22
CA ILE A 307 12.25 20.11 3.41
C ILE A 307 12.52 21.27 2.44
N LEU A 308 12.06 21.13 1.19
CA LEU A 308 12.13 22.18 0.16
C LEU A 308 11.13 23.32 0.40
N ARG A 309 10.31 23.23 1.46
CA ARG A 309 9.28 24.22 1.82
C ARG A 309 8.26 24.48 0.68
N LEU A 310 7.95 23.44 -0.10
CA LEU A 310 6.92 23.53 -1.13
C LEU A 310 5.55 23.63 -0.47
N LYS A 311 4.70 24.52 -0.97
CA LYS A 311 3.32 24.65 -0.50
C LYS A 311 2.54 23.35 -0.75
N ALA A 312 1.55 23.07 0.08
CA ALA A 312 0.74 21.85 0.02
C ALA A 312 0.09 21.62 -1.36
N GLU A 313 -0.33 22.70 -2.02
CA GLU A 313 -0.95 22.65 -3.34
C GLU A 313 0.00 22.02 -4.39
N TRP A 314 1.29 22.40 -4.37
CA TRP A 314 2.31 21.83 -5.25
C TRP A 314 2.60 20.36 -4.92
N GLN A 315 2.46 19.97 -3.66
CA GLN A 315 2.61 18.56 -3.26
C GLN A 315 1.51 17.69 -3.86
N PHE A 316 0.24 18.17 -3.92
CA PHE A 316 -0.84 17.46 -4.61
C PHE A 316 -0.57 17.30 -6.10
N VAL A 317 -0.11 18.36 -6.79
CA VAL A 317 0.26 18.30 -8.21
C VAL A 317 1.38 17.29 -8.44
N ALA A 318 2.45 17.35 -7.65
CA ALA A 318 3.58 16.45 -7.76
C ALA A 318 3.17 14.98 -7.53
N LYS A 319 2.37 14.69 -6.48
CA LYS A 319 1.83 13.35 -6.22
C LYS A 319 1.02 12.84 -7.41
N GLY A 320 0.13 13.65 -7.96
CA GLY A 320 -0.68 13.28 -9.13
C GLY A 320 0.19 12.92 -10.34
N LEU A 321 1.19 13.72 -10.65
CA LEU A 321 2.13 13.47 -11.76
C LEU A 321 2.96 12.20 -11.54
N ILE A 322 3.41 11.95 -10.31
CA ILE A 322 4.17 10.73 -9.96
C ILE A 322 3.31 9.49 -10.17
N ILE A 323 2.04 9.52 -9.75
CA ILE A 323 1.11 8.40 -9.92
C ILE A 323 0.85 8.13 -11.39
N ILE A 324 0.54 9.17 -12.18
CA ILE A 324 0.35 9.05 -13.63
C ILE A 324 1.61 8.46 -14.28
N GLY A 325 2.79 9.00 -13.95
CA GLY A 325 4.06 8.51 -14.45
C GLY A 325 4.32 7.06 -14.10
N ALA A 326 4.04 6.64 -12.87
CA ALA A 326 4.20 5.26 -12.42
C ALA A 326 3.26 4.29 -13.16
N VAL A 327 1.99 4.68 -13.33
CA VAL A 327 1.00 3.87 -14.06
C VAL A 327 1.36 3.74 -15.55
N VAL A 328 1.74 4.85 -16.19
CA VAL A 328 2.18 4.85 -17.60
C VAL A 328 3.43 3.99 -17.78
N ALA A 329 4.43 4.15 -16.90
CA ALA A 329 5.65 3.33 -16.95
C ALA A 329 5.34 1.84 -16.78
N ALA A 330 4.44 1.48 -15.86
CA ALA A 330 3.99 0.10 -15.65
C ALA A 330 3.27 -0.45 -16.90
N ALA A 331 2.37 0.32 -17.51
CA ALA A 331 1.65 -0.06 -18.73
C ALA A 331 2.60 -0.26 -19.94
N VAL A 332 3.53 0.67 -20.14
CA VAL A 332 4.55 0.57 -21.20
C VAL A 332 5.44 -0.67 -20.98
N ALA A 333 5.89 -0.91 -19.75
CA ALA A 333 6.70 -2.08 -19.43
C ALA A 333 5.94 -3.40 -19.69
N ALA A 334 4.65 -3.47 -19.36
CA ALA A 334 3.80 -4.62 -19.64
C ALA A 334 3.63 -4.86 -21.15
N ASN A 335 3.38 -3.82 -21.93
CA ASN A 335 3.24 -3.91 -23.39
C ASN A 335 4.53 -4.36 -24.08
N LEU A 336 5.69 -3.85 -23.64
CA LEU A 336 6.98 -4.26 -24.16
C LEU A 336 7.27 -5.75 -23.86
N GLN A 337 6.89 -6.23 -22.67
CA GLN A 337 7.03 -7.64 -22.31
C GLN A 337 6.15 -8.54 -23.18
N ASN A 338 4.90 -8.16 -23.41
CA ASN A 338 3.98 -8.92 -24.25
C ASN A 338 4.50 -9.00 -25.71
N ARG A 339 4.98 -7.89 -26.26
CA ARG A 339 5.59 -7.88 -27.61
C ARG A 339 6.81 -8.81 -27.71
N ARG A 340 7.69 -8.80 -26.71
CA ARG A 340 8.87 -9.69 -26.69
C ARG A 340 8.47 -11.17 -26.61
N GLN A 341 7.41 -11.50 -25.85
CA GLN A 341 6.91 -12.88 -25.77
C GLN A 341 6.32 -13.35 -27.11
N LEU A 342 5.55 -12.50 -27.77
CA LEU A 342 4.98 -12.79 -29.10
C LEU A 342 6.08 -13.01 -30.16
N MET A 343 7.10 -12.15 -30.19
CA MET A 343 8.23 -12.32 -31.10
C MET A 343 9.01 -13.62 -30.82
N ALA A 344 9.23 -13.96 -29.55
CA ALA A 344 9.92 -15.21 -29.19
C ALA A 344 9.10 -16.46 -29.57
N GLN A 345 7.79 -16.42 -29.48
CA GLN A 345 6.91 -17.49 -29.94
C GLN A 345 6.96 -17.64 -31.47
N GLN A 346 6.85 -16.54 -32.20
CA GLN A 346 6.94 -16.56 -33.69
C GLN A 346 8.28 -17.09 -34.18
N THR A 347 9.39 -16.77 -33.50
CA THR A 347 10.71 -17.27 -33.84
C THR A 347 10.83 -18.79 -33.61
N LYS A 348 10.21 -19.29 -32.51
CA LYS A 348 10.17 -20.74 -32.25
C LYS A 348 9.36 -21.50 -33.28
N THR A 349 8.17 -21.02 -33.61
CA THR A 349 7.30 -21.64 -34.62
C THR A 349 7.98 -21.69 -36.01
N LYS A 350 8.73 -20.62 -36.37
CA LYS A 350 9.51 -20.60 -37.62
C LYS A 350 10.64 -21.59 -37.59
N GLN A 351 11.33 -21.82 -36.47
CA GLN A 351 12.41 -22.79 -36.35
C GLN A 351 11.88 -24.23 -36.36
N GLU A 352 10.74 -24.51 -35.73
CA GLU A 352 10.09 -25.82 -35.75
C GLU A 352 9.60 -26.17 -37.17
N GLY A 353 8.95 -25.24 -37.87
CA GLY A 353 8.51 -25.45 -39.25
C GLY A 353 9.65 -25.57 -40.28
N ALA A 354 10.81 -24.96 -40.00
CA ALA A 354 12.01 -25.14 -40.85
C ALA A 354 12.72 -26.49 -40.58
N GLY A 355 12.61 -27.02 -39.35
CA GLY A 355 13.13 -28.33 -38.97
C GLY A 355 12.34 -29.48 -39.61
N ASP A 356 11.01 -29.39 -39.63
CA ASP A 356 10.15 -30.39 -40.24
C ASP A 356 10.30 -30.45 -41.78
N ALA A 357 10.59 -29.32 -42.43
CA ALA A 357 10.83 -29.28 -43.87
C ALA A 357 12.18 -29.88 -44.31
N GLN A 358 13.15 -30.11 -43.37
CA GLN A 358 14.42 -30.76 -43.64
C GLN A 358 14.40 -32.27 -43.40
N VAL A 359 13.37 -32.83 -42.83
CA VAL A 359 13.26 -34.28 -42.51
C VAL A 359 12.55 -35.04 -43.63
N ASP A 360 11.85 -34.33 -44.53
CA ASP A 360 11.11 -34.94 -45.67
C ASP A 360 11.90 -35.02 -46.98
N HIS A 361 13.22 -34.91 -46.93
CA HIS A 361 14.15 -35.16 -48.04
C HIS A 361 15.19 -36.21 -47.62
#